data_78acc8550062d13a9abed141a00171c5
#
_entry.id   78acc8550062d13a9abed141a00171c5
#
_cell.length_a   1.000
_cell.length_b   1.000
_cell.length_c   1.000
_cell.angle_alpha   90.00
_cell.angle_beta   90.00
_cell.angle_gamma   90.00
#
_symmetry.space_group_name_H-M   'P 1'
#
loop_
_entity.id
_entity.type
_entity.pdbx_description
1 polymer ?
#
loop_
_entity_poly.entity_id
_entity_poly.type
_entity_poly.pdbx_seq_one_letter_code
_entity_poly.pdbx_strand_id
1 'polypeptide(L)'
;MRDIEAIKEISISPEHLIMKKGITWLEGPGYFGKEMSFLARETAASLLSRSNTVHWIDGAHRFDPSTFFEPLRNRNCGLEEGLRRLYIGRGFTLHQLHALILRAHQETMLTKASLVVVDGLLAMFLDDQIRRYEGRTILRHCLHSLQKLSKHCAVIILDGYAKSRLHQQLKHTVKLHADRHLQGSWQTARKNILILRSTTDSQTLLRLLPKTKDESQSRLEGFTSTGRVAQHQLLSIDVQSTQKE
;
A
#
# COMPACT_ATOMS: atom_id res chain seq x y z
N MET A 1 22.46 -30.88 -17.25
CA MET A 1 22.87 -29.52 -16.90
C MET A 1 21.95 -28.61 -17.66
N ARG A 2 20.93 -28.05 -16.98
CA ARG A 2 20.02 -27.08 -17.59
C ARG A 2 20.66 -25.71 -17.42
N ASP A 3 20.84 -25.03 -18.53
CA ASP A 3 21.38 -23.68 -18.62
C ASP A 3 20.60 -22.76 -17.69
N ILE A 4 21.29 -22.24 -16.68
CA ILE A 4 20.81 -21.13 -15.87
C ILE A 4 20.99 -19.92 -16.79
N GLU A 5 19.93 -19.60 -17.56
CA GLU A 5 19.86 -18.34 -18.26
C GLU A 5 20.23 -17.21 -17.29
N ALA A 6 21.19 -16.42 -17.68
CA ALA A 6 21.70 -15.32 -16.89
C ALA A 6 20.54 -14.37 -16.60
N ILE A 7 20.05 -14.42 -15.35
CA ILE A 7 19.01 -13.51 -14.86
C ILE A 7 19.60 -12.11 -14.92
N LYS A 8 19.13 -11.31 -15.86
CA LYS A 8 19.54 -9.93 -16.01
C LYS A 8 19.10 -9.17 -14.76
N GLU A 9 20.05 -8.83 -13.91
CA GLU A 9 19.82 -8.05 -12.69
C GLU A 9 19.39 -6.63 -13.09
N ILE A 10 18.08 -6.42 -13.17
CA ILE A 10 17.53 -5.09 -13.42
C ILE A 10 17.18 -4.52 -12.05
N SER A 11 17.99 -3.59 -11.57
CA SER A 11 17.62 -2.75 -10.43
C SER A 11 16.39 -1.93 -10.83
N ILE A 12 15.20 -2.36 -10.42
CA ILE A 12 13.98 -1.60 -10.70
C ILE A 12 13.96 -0.45 -9.72
N SER A 13 14.09 0.75 -10.25
CA SER A 13 13.73 1.91 -9.47
C SER A 13 12.21 1.84 -9.18
N PRO A 14 11.74 2.30 -8.02
CA PRO A 14 10.30 2.38 -7.71
C PRO A 14 9.50 3.07 -8.82
N GLU A 15 10.13 3.93 -9.57
CA GLU A 15 9.57 4.68 -10.70
C GLU A 15 9.07 3.78 -11.83
N HIS A 16 9.67 2.60 -12.02
CA HIS A 16 9.21 1.64 -13.02
C HIS A 16 7.92 0.90 -12.59
N LEU A 17 7.61 0.93 -11.28
CA LEU A 17 6.32 0.46 -10.76
C LEU A 17 5.24 1.53 -10.93
N ILE A 18 5.63 2.80 -10.96
CA ILE A 18 4.76 3.92 -11.30
C ILE A 18 4.55 3.89 -12.81
N MET A 19 3.83 2.92 -13.24
CA MET A 19 3.38 3.02 -14.60
C MET A 19 2.42 4.18 -14.75
N LYS A 20 2.59 4.84 -15.85
CA LYS A 20 1.55 5.59 -16.54
C LYS A 20 0.18 5.10 -16.07
N LYS A 21 -0.87 5.61 -16.00
CA LYS A 21 -2.25 5.20 -15.74
C LYS A 21 -2.46 3.68 -15.88
N GLY A 22 -3.22 3.10 -15.02
CA GLY A 22 -3.48 1.66 -15.00
C GLY A 22 -3.47 1.06 -13.59
N ILE A 23 -3.93 -0.19 -13.47
CA ILE A 23 -3.93 -0.95 -12.23
C ILE A 23 -2.74 -1.90 -12.19
N THR A 24 -1.84 -1.71 -11.24
CA THR A 24 -0.77 -2.64 -10.92
C THR A 24 -1.15 -3.45 -9.67
N TRP A 25 -1.29 -4.74 -9.81
CA TRP A 25 -1.52 -5.63 -8.68
C TRP A 25 -0.19 -6.20 -8.17
N LEU A 26 0.15 -5.91 -6.92
CA LEU A 26 1.30 -6.45 -6.21
C LEU A 26 0.83 -7.57 -5.29
N GLU A 27 1.17 -8.79 -5.63
CA GLU A 27 0.90 -9.98 -4.84
C GLU A 27 2.19 -10.49 -4.20
N GLY A 28 2.15 -10.83 -2.90
CA GLY A 28 3.37 -11.34 -2.28
C GLY A 28 3.21 -11.92 -0.89
N PRO A 29 4.34 -12.26 -0.25
CA PRO A 29 4.35 -12.88 1.06
C PRO A 29 3.86 -11.96 2.17
N GLY A 30 3.62 -12.58 3.33
CA GLY A 30 3.08 -11.91 4.50
C GLY A 30 1.57 -11.78 4.49
N TYR A 31 1.02 -11.28 5.59
CA TYR A 31 -0.43 -11.07 5.75
C TYR A 31 -0.93 -10.06 4.70
N PHE A 32 -1.77 -10.51 3.76
CA PHE A 32 -2.26 -9.72 2.62
C PHE A 32 -1.16 -8.91 1.90
N GLY A 33 -0.02 -9.58 1.63
CA GLY A 33 1.07 -8.96 0.88
C GLY A 33 1.87 -7.90 1.67
N LYS A 34 1.94 -8.01 3.00
CA LYS A 34 2.67 -7.06 3.86
C LYS A 34 4.08 -6.77 3.35
N GLU A 35 4.78 -7.80 2.88
CA GLU A 35 6.14 -7.67 2.37
C GLU A 35 6.23 -6.84 1.08
N MET A 36 5.12 -6.69 0.35
CA MET A 36 5.04 -5.86 -0.85
C MET A 36 4.75 -4.39 -0.56
N SER A 37 4.27 -4.05 0.65
CA SER A 37 3.90 -2.68 1.02
C SER A 37 5.07 -1.71 0.91
N PHE A 38 6.28 -2.20 1.15
CA PHE A 38 7.51 -1.43 1.01
C PHE A 38 7.66 -0.88 -0.43
N LEU A 39 7.37 -1.67 -1.48
CA LEU A 39 7.46 -1.20 -2.88
C LEU A 39 6.44 -0.09 -3.15
N ALA A 40 5.22 -0.23 -2.63
CA ALA A 40 4.19 0.81 -2.74
C ALA A 40 4.60 2.08 -1.97
N ARG A 41 5.21 1.95 -0.78
CA ARG A 41 5.72 3.09 0.00
C ARG A 41 6.85 3.82 -0.71
N GLU A 42 7.83 3.10 -1.23
CA GLU A 42 8.93 3.69 -1.99
C GLU A 42 8.42 4.46 -3.23
N THR A 43 7.44 3.85 -3.93
CA THR A 43 6.76 4.49 -5.06
C THR A 43 6.04 5.76 -4.62
N ALA A 44 5.25 5.69 -3.55
CA ALA A 44 4.53 6.82 -3.01
C ALA A 44 5.50 7.93 -2.54
N ALA A 45 6.56 7.59 -1.82
CA ALA A 45 7.57 8.55 -1.37
C ALA A 45 8.29 9.25 -2.53
N SER A 46 8.56 8.53 -3.63
CA SER A 46 9.12 9.13 -4.84
C SER A 46 8.19 10.17 -5.47
N LEU A 47 6.87 9.94 -5.44
CA LEU A 47 5.88 10.91 -5.92
C LEU A 47 5.74 12.09 -4.96
N LEU A 48 5.63 11.83 -3.66
CA LEU A 48 5.51 12.86 -2.63
C LEU A 48 6.71 13.81 -2.64
N SER A 49 7.93 13.30 -2.84
CA SER A 49 9.14 14.12 -2.95
C SER A 49 9.18 15.03 -4.19
N ARG A 50 8.37 14.71 -5.21
CA ARG A 50 8.18 15.52 -6.42
C ARG A 50 6.91 16.38 -6.36
N SER A 51 6.42 16.67 -5.16
CA SER A 51 5.23 17.48 -4.92
C SER A 51 3.92 16.90 -5.48
N ASN A 52 3.88 15.60 -5.78
CA ASN A 52 2.66 14.92 -6.19
C ASN A 52 1.83 14.51 -4.98
N THR A 53 0.52 14.37 -5.18
CA THR A 53 -0.41 13.88 -4.17
C THR A 53 -0.62 12.37 -4.30
N VAL A 54 -0.70 11.69 -3.17
CA VAL A 54 -0.93 10.24 -3.07
C VAL A 54 -2.10 9.97 -2.14
N HIS A 55 -2.99 9.06 -2.54
CA HIS A 55 -4.03 8.52 -1.67
C HIS A 55 -3.66 7.09 -1.26
N TRP A 56 -3.82 6.77 0.03
CA TRP A 56 -3.60 5.44 0.58
C TRP A 56 -4.86 4.95 1.27
N ILE A 57 -5.47 3.92 0.71
CA ILE A 57 -6.65 3.24 1.27
C ILE A 57 -6.18 2.00 2.00
N ASP A 58 -6.26 2.03 3.33
CA ASP A 58 -5.80 0.95 4.21
C ASP A 58 -6.96 0.02 4.56
N GLY A 59 -7.06 -1.10 3.86
CA GLY A 59 -7.99 -2.19 4.14
C GLY A 59 -7.38 -3.30 5.01
N ALA A 60 -6.06 -3.31 5.20
CA ALA A 60 -5.37 -4.30 6.02
C ALA A 60 -5.07 -3.82 7.46
N HIS A 61 -5.46 -2.60 7.82
CA HIS A 61 -5.26 -1.96 9.13
C HIS A 61 -3.79 -1.91 9.58
N ARG A 62 -2.88 -1.68 8.66
CA ARG A 62 -1.43 -1.72 8.93
C ARG A 62 -0.67 -0.49 8.53
N PHE A 63 -1.37 0.55 8.05
CA PHE A 63 -0.73 1.79 7.68
C PHE A 63 -0.09 2.46 8.90
N ASP A 64 1.19 2.80 8.78
CA ASP A 64 1.97 3.53 9.78
C ASP A 64 2.72 4.67 9.06
N PRO A 65 2.41 5.94 9.37
CA PRO A 65 3.07 7.10 8.76
C PRO A 65 4.58 7.11 8.96
N SER A 66 5.08 6.57 10.07
CA SER A 66 6.52 6.53 10.38
C SER A 66 7.33 5.79 9.33
N THR A 67 6.71 4.83 8.64
CA THR A 67 7.33 4.06 7.56
C THR A 67 7.68 4.87 6.33
N PHE A 68 7.22 6.12 6.23
CA PHE A 68 7.56 7.06 5.17
C PHE A 68 8.75 7.95 5.51
N PHE A 69 9.18 8.00 6.78
CA PHE A 69 10.22 8.93 7.23
C PHE A 69 11.55 8.70 6.53
N GLU A 70 12.02 7.47 6.51
CA GLU A 70 13.27 7.12 5.83
C GLU A 70 13.17 7.28 4.30
N PRO A 71 12.14 6.77 3.62
CA PRO A 71 11.95 6.98 2.19
C PRO A 71 11.90 8.45 1.75
N LEU A 72 11.29 9.33 2.51
CA LEU A 72 11.25 10.77 2.22
C LEU A 72 12.59 11.44 2.49
N ARG A 73 13.23 11.11 3.63
CA ARG A 73 14.56 11.64 4.00
C ARG A 73 15.61 11.27 2.94
N ASN A 74 15.61 10.03 2.46
CA ASN A 74 16.53 9.56 1.42
C ASN A 74 16.34 10.28 0.07
N ARG A 75 15.22 11.02 -0.08
CA ARG A 75 14.92 11.85 -1.26
C ARG A 75 15.05 13.34 -1.00
N ASN A 76 15.66 13.72 0.13
CA ASN A 76 15.80 15.11 0.57
C ASN A 76 14.46 15.86 0.64
N CYS A 77 13.37 15.17 0.96
CA CYS A 77 12.04 15.74 1.13
C CYS A 77 11.76 15.98 2.62
N GLY A 78 11.30 17.18 2.98
CA GLY A 78 10.85 17.48 4.32
C GLY A 78 9.68 16.58 4.71
N LEU A 79 9.70 16.02 5.93
CA LEU A 79 8.68 15.06 6.37
C LEU A 79 7.28 15.69 6.35
N GLU A 80 7.14 16.87 6.92
CA GLU A 80 5.87 17.60 6.95
C GLU A 80 5.39 17.89 5.53
N GLU A 81 6.27 18.39 4.69
CA GLU A 81 5.96 18.72 3.30
C GLU A 81 5.49 17.49 2.51
N GLY A 82 6.19 16.35 2.65
CA GLY A 82 5.81 15.10 2.00
C GLY A 82 4.48 14.57 2.52
N LEU A 83 4.32 14.48 3.85
CA LEU A 83 3.14 13.88 4.48
C LEU A 83 1.86 14.74 4.30
N ARG A 84 1.96 16.05 4.15
CA ARG A 84 0.79 16.91 3.84
C ARG A 84 0.09 16.55 2.53
N ARG A 85 0.77 15.89 1.61
CA ARG A 85 0.23 15.43 0.32
C ARG A 85 -0.15 13.96 0.31
N LEU A 86 -0.06 13.29 1.46
CA LEU A 86 -0.46 11.90 1.65
C LEU A 86 -1.82 11.84 2.34
N TYR A 87 -2.85 11.48 1.58
CA TYR A 87 -4.21 11.31 2.08
C TYR A 87 -4.44 9.85 2.45
N ILE A 88 -4.95 9.61 3.66
CA ILE A 88 -5.13 8.26 4.19
C ILE A 88 -6.60 8.03 4.47
N GLY A 89 -7.15 6.95 3.91
CA GLY A 89 -8.47 6.44 4.24
C GLY A 89 -8.34 5.04 4.84
N ARG A 90 -8.92 4.81 6.03
CA ARG A 90 -8.95 3.48 6.66
C ARG A 90 -10.38 2.99 6.76
N GLY A 91 -10.65 1.82 6.19
CA GLY A 91 -11.92 1.12 6.34
C GLY A 91 -11.81 0.07 7.44
N PHE A 92 -12.74 0.04 8.39
CA PHE A 92 -12.79 -0.97 9.45
C PHE A 92 -13.78 -2.10 9.14
N THR A 93 -14.64 -1.89 8.16
CA THR A 93 -15.57 -2.89 7.64
C THR A 93 -15.52 -2.93 6.12
N LEU A 94 -16.01 -4.02 5.53
CA LEU A 94 -16.09 -4.14 4.07
C LEU A 94 -16.88 -2.99 3.42
N HIS A 95 -17.99 -2.56 4.05
CA HIS A 95 -18.80 -1.45 3.54
C HIS A 95 -18.08 -0.11 3.61
N GLN A 96 -17.29 0.14 4.67
CA GLN A 96 -16.46 1.34 4.77
C GLN A 96 -15.35 1.34 3.72
N LEU A 97 -14.66 0.21 3.51
CA LEU A 97 -13.67 0.06 2.45
C LEU A 97 -14.28 0.32 1.07
N HIS A 98 -15.46 -0.26 0.82
CA HIS A 98 -16.22 -0.03 -0.42
C HIS A 98 -16.52 1.46 -0.62
N ALA A 99 -17.06 2.13 0.42
CA ALA A 99 -17.38 3.55 0.36
C ALA A 99 -16.14 4.42 0.09
N LEU A 100 -14.99 4.11 0.73
CA LEU A 100 -13.72 4.79 0.48
C LEU A 100 -13.28 4.65 -0.98
N ILE A 101 -13.34 3.43 -1.54
CA ILE A 101 -12.95 3.17 -2.93
C ILE A 101 -13.88 3.90 -3.91
N LEU A 102 -15.20 3.96 -3.64
CA LEU A 102 -16.14 4.69 -4.49
C LEU A 102 -15.88 6.19 -4.47
N ARG A 103 -15.58 6.77 -3.30
CA ARG A 103 -15.25 8.20 -3.15
C ARG A 103 -13.89 8.56 -3.73
N ALA A 104 -12.95 7.62 -3.76
CA ALA A 104 -11.58 7.86 -4.21
C ALA A 104 -11.50 8.51 -5.60
N HIS A 105 -12.45 8.23 -6.50
CA HIS A 105 -12.48 8.87 -7.82
C HIS A 105 -12.66 10.39 -7.71
N GLN A 106 -13.66 10.86 -6.95
CA GLN A 106 -13.91 12.29 -6.78
C GLN A 106 -12.77 12.96 -6.01
N GLU A 107 -12.33 12.35 -4.91
CA GLU A 107 -11.24 12.86 -4.08
C GLU A 107 -9.93 13.00 -4.88
N THR A 108 -9.62 12.01 -5.73
CA THR A 108 -8.44 12.04 -6.60
C THR A 108 -8.52 13.15 -7.64
N MET A 109 -9.69 13.41 -8.20
CA MET A 109 -9.88 14.51 -9.16
C MET A 109 -9.69 15.87 -8.48
N LEU A 110 -10.21 16.05 -7.25
CA LEU A 110 -10.07 17.29 -6.49
C LEU A 110 -8.61 17.54 -6.07
N THR A 111 -7.92 16.53 -5.59
CA THR A 111 -6.53 16.63 -5.10
C THR A 111 -5.48 16.49 -6.20
N LYS A 112 -5.90 16.16 -7.43
CA LYS A 112 -5.02 15.84 -8.57
C LYS A 112 -4.00 14.76 -8.23
N ALA A 113 -4.43 13.73 -7.50
CA ALA A 113 -3.53 12.68 -7.06
C ALA A 113 -2.95 11.89 -8.25
N SER A 114 -1.65 11.60 -8.17
CA SER A 114 -0.92 10.84 -9.19
C SER A 114 -0.94 9.33 -8.92
N LEU A 115 -1.23 8.94 -7.68
CA LEU A 115 -1.24 7.54 -7.26
C LEU A 115 -2.34 7.31 -6.22
N VAL A 116 -3.02 6.17 -6.37
CA VAL A 116 -3.89 5.59 -5.33
C VAL A 116 -3.36 4.21 -4.98
N VAL A 117 -3.10 3.96 -3.70
CA VAL A 117 -2.72 2.65 -3.17
C VAL A 117 -3.91 2.07 -2.41
N VAL A 118 -4.29 0.83 -2.73
CA VAL A 118 -5.28 0.05 -1.98
C VAL A 118 -4.54 -1.09 -1.30
N ASP A 119 -4.29 -0.93 -0.01
CA ASP A 119 -3.49 -1.87 0.78
C ASP A 119 -4.39 -2.92 1.44
N GLY A 120 -4.26 -4.18 1.00
CA GLY A 120 -5.06 -5.29 1.49
C GLY A 120 -6.52 -5.25 1.01
N LEU A 121 -6.74 -5.02 -0.29
CA LEU A 121 -8.08 -4.99 -0.88
C LEU A 121 -8.97 -6.16 -0.44
N LEU A 122 -8.44 -7.38 -0.43
CA LEU A 122 -9.21 -8.59 -0.12
C LEU A 122 -9.26 -8.95 1.38
N ALA A 123 -8.61 -8.18 2.26
CA ALA A 123 -8.52 -8.52 3.67
C ALA A 123 -9.90 -8.68 4.34
N MET A 124 -10.82 -7.76 4.05
CA MET A 124 -12.15 -7.76 4.67
C MET A 124 -13.16 -8.66 3.96
N PHE A 125 -12.85 -9.14 2.75
CA PHE A 125 -13.74 -10.06 2.01
C PHE A 125 -13.70 -11.50 2.53
N LEU A 126 -12.76 -11.80 3.42
CA LEU A 126 -12.61 -13.13 4.03
C LEU A 126 -13.29 -13.22 5.41
N ASP A 127 -14.00 -12.19 5.82
CA ASP A 127 -14.82 -12.20 7.03
C ASP A 127 -16.01 -13.15 6.84
N ASP A 128 -16.20 -14.09 7.77
CA ASP A 128 -17.25 -15.09 7.74
C ASP A 128 -18.67 -14.47 7.85
N GLN A 129 -18.78 -13.25 8.38
CA GLN A 129 -20.04 -12.52 8.47
C GLN A 129 -20.51 -12.00 7.10
N ILE A 130 -19.62 -11.91 6.13
CA ILE A 130 -19.95 -11.42 4.78
C ILE A 130 -20.50 -12.55 3.92
N ARG A 131 -21.71 -12.39 3.42
CA ARG A 131 -22.31 -13.35 2.50
C ARG A 131 -21.52 -13.37 1.19
N ARG A 132 -21.20 -14.57 0.68
CA ARG A 132 -20.35 -14.74 -0.52
C ARG A 132 -20.86 -13.98 -1.75
N TYR A 133 -22.18 -13.90 -1.93
CA TYR A 133 -22.78 -13.14 -3.03
C TYR A 133 -22.54 -11.65 -2.87
N GLU A 134 -22.80 -11.13 -1.68
CA GLU A 134 -22.59 -9.73 -1.32
C GLU A 134 -21.13 -9.32 -1.52
N GLY A 135 -20.18 -10.08 -0.96
CA GLY A 135 -18.76 -9.84 -1.14
C GLY A 135 -18.33 -9.79 -2.61
N ARG A 136 -18.82 -10.72 -3.45
CA ARG A 136 -18.53 -10.70 -4.90
C ARG A 136 -19.10 -9.47 -5.60
N THR A 137 -20.29 -9.02 -5.20
CA THR A 137 -20.93 -7.84 -5.78
C THR A 137 -20.14 -6.58 -5.39
N ILE A 138 -19.81 -6.43 -4.11
CA ILE A 138 -18.99 -5.32 -3.61
C ILE A 138 -17.62 -5.29 -4.30
N LEU A 139 -16.95 -6.46 -4.44
CA LEU A 139 -15.65 -6.51 -5.13
C LEU A 139 -15.74 -6.01 -6.57
N ARG A 140 -16.77 -6.42 -7.32
CA ARG A 140 -16.97 -5.93 -8.69
C ARG A 140 -17.16 -4.42 -8.75
N HIS A 141 -17.93 -3.86 -7.81
CA HIS A 141 -18.10 -2.39 -7.71
C HIS A 141 -16.78 -1.69 -7.40
N CYS A 142 -16.00 -2.23 -6.44
CA CYS A 142 -14.68 -1.69 -6.12
C CYS A 142 -13.77 -1.70 -7.36
N LEU A 143 -13.65 -2.83 -8.03
CA LEU A 143 -12.78 -2.99 -9.20
C LEU A 143 -13.22 -2.10 -10.36
N HIS A 144 -14.53 -1.97 -10.62
CA HIS A 144 -15.04 -1.05 -11.63
C HIS A 144 -14.70 0.41 -11.29
N SER A 145 -14.83 0.82 -10.03
CA SER A 145 -14.43 2.15 -9.58
C SER A 145 -12.93 2.39 -9.76
N LEU A 146 -12.10 1.42 -9.38
CA LEU A 146 -10.65 1.48 -9.55
C LEU A 146 -10.24 1.52 -11.03
N GLN A 147 -10.94 0.82 -11.92
CA GLN A 147 -10.72 0.91 -13.37
C GLN A 147 -11.07 2.30 -13.94
N LYS A 148 -12.14 2.92 -13.46
CA LYS A 148 -12.44 4.32 -13.84
C LYS A 148 -11.34 5.24 -13.35
N LEU A 149 -10.92 5.09 -12.12
CA LEU A 149 -9.87 5.87 -11.48
C LEU A 149 -8.52 5.72 -12.21
N SER A 150 -8.16 4.50 -12.61
CA SER A 150 -6.89 4.20 -13.27
C SER A 150 -6.69 4.85 -14.65
N LYS A 151 -7.75 5.38 -15.23
CA LYS A 151 -7.68 6.21 -16.43
C LYS A 151 -7.08 7.59 -16.15
N HIS A 152 -7.10 8.04 -14.91
CA HIS A 152 -6.64 9.36 -14.49
C HIS A 152 -5.30 9.34 -13.75
N CYS A 153 -5.08 8.35 -12.91
CA CYS A 153 -3.86 8.18 -12.12
C CYS A 153 -3.40 6.71 -12.09
N ALA A 154 -2.21 6.45 -11.55
CA ALA A 154 -1.77 5.08 -11.27
C ALA A 154 -2.56 4.51 -10.08
N VAL A 155 -2.87 3.21 -10.13
CA VAL A 155 -3.48 2.47 -9.02
C VAL A 155 -2.61 1.28 -8.67
N ILE A 156 -2.26 1.13 -7.39
CA ILE A 156 -1.58 -0.05 -6.86
C ILE A 156 -2.54 -0.80 -5.94
N ILE A 157 -2.74 -2.08 -6.19
CA ILE A 157 -3.47 -2.98 -5.30
C ILE A 157 -2.44 -3.92 -4.64
N LEU A 158 -2.44 -3.97 -3.30
CA LEU A 158 -1.62 -4.90 -2.52
C LEU A 158 -2.48 -6.05 -2.01
N ASP A 159 -1.99 -7.27 -2.19
CA ASP A 159 -2.64 -8.46 -1.64
C ASP A 159 -1.64 -9.60 -1.39
N GLY A 160 -2.06 -10.60 -0.60
CA GLY A 160 -1.25 -11.76 -0.26
C GLY A 160 -1.56 -12.98 -1.11
N TYR A 161 -0.81 -14.06 -0.85
CA TYR A 161 -1.11 -15.37 -1.43
C TYR A 161 -2.47 -15.89 -0.96
N ALA A 162 -3.11 -16.69 -1.80
CA ALA A 162 -4.40 -17.27 -1.48
C ALA A 162 -4.33 -18.14 -0.22
N LYS A 163 -5.22 -17.87 0.76
CA LYS A 163 -5.33 -18.61 2.02
C LYS A 163 -6.47 -19.63 2.01
N SER A 164 -7.41 -19.48 1.08
CA SER A 164 -8.59 -20.33 0.95
C SER A 164 -9.07 -20.38 -0.49
N ARG A 165 -9.98 -21.33 -0.80
CA ARG A 165 -10.63 -21.41 -2.12
C ARG A 165 -11.41 -20.12 -2.44
N LEU A 166 -12.07 -19.54 -1.45
CA LEU A 166 -12.78 -18.26 -1.62
C LEU A 166 -11.77 -17.15 -2.00
N HIS A 167 -10.69 -17.02 -1.25
CA HIS A 167 -9.65 -16.04 -1.54
C HIS A 167 -9.10 -16.19 -2.96
N GLN A 168 -8.83 -17.43 -3.40
CA GLN A 168 -8.36 -17.69 -4.76
C GLN A 168 -9.36 -17.24 -5.83
N GLN A 169 -10.68 -17.45 -5.60
CA GLN A 169 -11.72 -16.98 -6.51
C GLN A 169 -11.78 -15.46 -6.60
N LEU A 170 -11.71 -14.77 -5.45
CA LEU A 170 -11.68 -13.30 -5.41
C LEU A 170 -10.45 -12.75 -6.12
N LYS A 171 -9.29 -13.35 -5.89
CA LYS A 171 -8.02 -12.99 -6.57
C LYS A 171 -8.10 -13.16 -8.09
N HIS A 172 -8.75 -14.22 -8.55
CA HIS A 172 -8.98 -14.37 -9.99
C HIS A 172 -9.77 -13.19 -10.57
N THR A 173 -10.76 -12.70 -9.83
CA THR A 173 -11.52 -11.49 -10.24
C THR A 173 -10.62 -10.25 -10.28
N VAL A 174 -9.74 -10.06 -9.27
CA VAL A 174 -8.76 -8.94 -9.29
C VAL A 174 -7.83 -9.04 -10.49
N LYS A 175 -7.33 -10.26 -10.79
CA LYS A 175 -6.43 -10.51 -11.93
C LYS A 175 -7.03 -10.07 -13.26
N LEU A 176 -8.32 -10.30 -13.47
CA LEU A 176 -9.02 -9.91 -14.72
C LEU A 176 -9.15 -8.38 -14.90
N HIS A 177 -8.95 -7.61 -13.84
CA HIS A 177 -9.08 -6.15 -13.84
C HIS A 177 -7.74 -5.42 -13.74
N ALA A 178 -6.66 -6.15 -13.45
CA ALA A 178 -5.32 -5.59 -13.34
C ALA A 178 -4.65 -5.53 -14.72
N ASP A 179 -4.08 -4.36 -15.05
CA ASP A 179 -3.29 -4.18 -16.29
C ASP A 179 -1.91 -4.81 -16.15
N ARG A 180 -1.38 -4.86 -14.92
CA ARG A 180 -0.12 -5.50 -14.59
C ARG A 180 -0.24 -6.29 -13.30
N HIS A 181 0.33 -7.49 -13.27
CA HIS A 181 0.42 -8.32 -12.08
C HIS A 181 1.89 -8.64 -11.78
N LEU A 182 2.37 -8.21 -10.63
CA LEU A 182 3.70 -8.49 -10.12
C LEU A 182 3.60 -9.39 -8.89
N GLN A 183 4.20 -10.56 -8.98
CA GLN A 183 4.24 -11.53 -7.89
C GLN A 183 5.61 -11.53 -7.24
N GLY A 184 5.66 -11.28 -5.93
CA GLY A 184 6.87 -11.31 -5.11
C GLY A 184 7.04 -12.64 -4.41
N SER A 185 8.24 -13.20 -4.40
CA SER A 185 8.59 -14.39 -3.63
C SER A 185 9.98 -14.26 -3.01
N TRP A 186 10.14 -14.78 -1.78
CA TRP A 186 11.47 -14.83 -1.16
C TRP A 186 12.30 -15.98 -1.73
N GLN A 187 13.55 -15.70 -2.05
CA GLN A 187 14.51 -16.74 -2.40
C GLN A 187 15.16 -17.28 -1.13
N THR A 188 14.90 -18.54 -0.80
CA THR A 188 15.39 -19.19 0.42
C THR A 188 16.90 -19.44 0.43
N ALA A 189 17.53 -19.57 -0.73
CA ALA A 189 18.93 -19.93 -0.85
C ALA A 189 19.94 -18.78 -0.66
N ARG A 190 19.52 -17.54 -0.87
CA ARG A 190 20.35 -16.34 -0.65
C ARG A 190 19.55 -15.37 0.22
N LYS A 191 20.01 -15.20 1.45
CA LYS A 191 19.38 -14.37 2.47
C LYS A 191 18.85 -13.05 1.88
N ASN A 192 17.53 -12.85 1.97
CA ASN A 192 16.83 -11.57 1.79
C ASN A 192 16.70 -11.04 0.35
N ILE A 193 16.52 -11.90 -0.64
CA ILE A 193 16.18 -11.47 -1.99
C ILE A 193 14.70 -11.67 -2.22
N LEU A 194 13.98 -10.60 -2.50
CA LEU A 194 12.61 -10.64 -3.01
C LEU A 194 12.67 -10.66 -4.53
N ILE A 195 12.23 -11.76 -5.12
CA ILE A 195 12.11 -11.90 -6.57
C ILE A 195 10.73 -11.42 -6.97
N LEU A 196 10.68 -10.45 -7.87
CA LEU A 196 9.45 -10.00 -8.50
C LEU A 196 9.34 -10.64 -9.88
N ARG A 197 8.22 -11.27 -10.15
CA ARG A 197 7.88 -11.80 -11.47
C ARG A 197 6.68 -11.06 -12.04
N SER A 198 6.83 -10.52 -13.24
CA SER A 198 5.67 -10.07 -14.01
C SER A 198 4.99 -11.30 -14.59
N THR A 199 3.71 -11.48 -14.31
CA THR A 199 2.92 -12.54 -14.93
C THR A 199 2.29 -12.08 -16.24
N THR A 200 2.38 -10.79 -16.56
CA THR A 200 1.84 -10.20 -17.79
C THR A 200 2.85 -10.27 -18.94
N ASP A 201 4.14 -10.03 -18.66
CA ASP A 201 5.18 -9.87 -19.70
C ASP A 201 6.27 -10.94 -19.64
N SER A 202 6.10 -12.00 -18.82
CA SER A 202 7.09 -13.06 -18.59
C SER A 202 8.49 -12.58 -18.17
N GLN A 203 8.63 -11.32 -17.75
CA GLN A 203 9.88 -10.74 -17.30
C GLN A 203 10.09 -11.00 -15.81
N THR A 204 11.25 -11.50 -15.45
CA THR A 204 11.64 -11.63 -14.04
C THR A 204 12.42 -10.40 -13.63
N LEU A 205 11.88 -9.67 -12.65
CA LEU A 205 12.48 -8.47 -12.10
C LEU A 205 13.06 -8.83 -10.72
N LEU A 206 14.37 -8.82 -10.61
CA LEU A 206 15.08 -9.11 -9.35
C LEU A 206 15.32 -7.82 -8.58
N ARG A 207 14.96 -7.81 -7.30
CA ARG A 207 15.42 -6.78 -6.37
C ARG A 207 15.94 -7.42 -5.09
N LEU A 208 17.16 -7.04 -4.73
CA LEU A 208 17.74 -7.30 -3.42
C LEU A 208 17.08 -6.35 -2.42
N LEU A 209 16.41 -6.92 -1.42
CA LEU A 209 15.93 -6.16 -0.27
C LEU A 209 16.76 -6.60 0.93
N PRO A 210 17.47 -5.69 1.59
CA PRO A 210 18.00 -6.01 2.91
C PRO A 210 16.81 -6.36 3.79
N LYS A 211 16.91 -7.47 4.52
CA LYS A 211 15.97 -7.75 5.61
C LYS A 211 16.07 -6.56 6.54
N THR A 212 15.03 -5.78 6.66
CA THR A 212 14.93 -4.80 7.72
C THR A 212 15.15 -5.57 9.02
N LYS A 213 16.22 -5.26 9.75
CA LYS A 213 16.36 -5.64 11.15
C LYS A 213 15.04 -5.28 11.79
N ASP A 214 14.50 -6.21 12.56
CA ASP A 214 13.21 -6.09 13.22
C ASP A 214 13.01 -4.66 13.73
N GLU A 215 12.06 -3.92 13.16
CA GLU A 215 11.83 -2.50 13.48
C GLU A 215 11.52 -2.29 14.98
N SER A 216 11.20 -3.37 15.69
CA SER A 216 11.03 -3.39 17.14
C SER A 216 12.33 -3.17 17.93
N GLN A 217 13.50 -3.59 17.41
CA GLN A 217 14.78 -3.38 18.08
C GLN A 217 15.38 -1.99 17.84
N SER A 218 15.19 -1.41 16.66
CA SER A 218 15.66 -0.04 16.39
C SER A 218 14.85 1.04 17.13
N ARG A 219 13.59 0.76 17.51
CA ARG A 219 12.79 1.68 18.35
C ARG A 219 13.30 1.77 19.79
N LEU A 220 13.87 0.72 20.34
CA LEU A 220 14.39 0.72 21.72
C LEU A 220 15.75 1.41 21.83
N GLU A 221 16.60 1.33 20.82
CA GLU A 221 17.92 1.97 20.84
C GLU A 221 17.85 3.49 20.60
N GLY A 222 16.82 3.99 19.90
CA GLY A 222 16.60 5.45 19.69
C GLY A 222 16.02 6.17 20.91
N PHE A 223 15.41 5.45 21.86
CA PHE A 223 14.80 6.05 23.05
C PHE A 223 15.74 6.17 24.26
N THR A 224 16.90 5.55 24.24
CA THR A 224 17.85 5.56 25.37
C THR A 224 18.87 6.70 25.34
N SER A 225 18.97 7.48 24.25
CA SER A 225 19.98 8.53 24.12
C SER A 225 19.51 9.97 24.20
N THR A 226 18.21 10.25 24.38
CA THR A 226 17.72 11.62 24.63
C THR A 226 16.62 11.64 25.67
N GLY A 227 17.02 11.43 26.90
CA GLY A 227 16.23 11.84 28.05
C GLY A 227 16.25 13.35 28.17
N ARG A 228 15.07 13.94 28.38
CA ARG A 228 14.71 15.35 28.55
C ARG A 228 14.45 16.11 27.25
N VAL A 229 13.16 16.35 26.99
CA VAL A 229 12.56 17.67 26.86
C VAL A 229 11.04 17.53 26.58
N ALA A 230 10.30 18.22 27.42
CA ALA A 230 8.97 18.81 27.29
C ALA A 230 7.74 17.89 27.49
N GLN A 231 7.45 17.64 28.75
CA GLN A 231 6.08 17.81 29.27
C GLN A 231 5.74 19.32 29.21
N HIS A 232 4.93 19.73 28.26
CA HIS A 232 4.09 20.94 28.45
C HIS A 232 2.91 20.94 27.47
N GLN A 233 1.74 21.10 28.10
CA GLN A 233 0.47 21.60 27.57
C GLN A 233 -0.42 20.66 26.77
N LEU A 234 -1.10 19.81 27.52
CA LEU A 234 -2.50 19.50 27.23
C LEU A 234 -3.34 20.70 27.72
N LEU A 235 -3.82 21.50 26.80
CA LEU A 235 -4.83 22.51 27.10
C LEU A 235 -6.18 21.80 27.21
N SER A 236 -6.68 21.75 28.44
CA SER A 236 -8.06 21.45 28.78
C SER A 236 -8.99 22.50 28.15
N ILE A 237 -9.87 22.06 27.27
CA ILE A 237 -11.01 22.88 26.84
C ILE A 237 -12.12 22.60 27.84
N ASP A 238 -12.29 23.51 28.79
CA ASP A 238 -13.45 23.59 29.66
C ASP A 238 -14.69 23.96 28.85
N VAL A 239 -15.64 23.03 28.85
CA VAL A 239 -17.02 23.31 28.43
C VAL A 239 -17.73 23.98 29.60
N GLN A 240 -17.78 25.31 29.60
CA GLN A 240 -18.70 26.03 30.49
C GLN A 240 -20.08 26.09 29.86
N SER A 241 -20.98 25.40 30.52
CA SER A 241 -22.43 25.56 30.43
C SER A 241 -22.86 27.01 30.68
N THR A 242 -23.64 27.57 29.77
CA THR A 242 -24.48 28.73 30.05
C THR A 242 -25.95 28.34 29.94
N GLN A 243 -26.57 28.02 31.09
CA GLN A 243 -27.98 28.26 31.34
C GLN A 243 -28.15 29.69 31.79
N LYS A 244 -29.18 30.35 31.26
CA LYS A 244 -30.02 31.51 31.66
C LYS A 244 -30.23 32.38 30.43
N GLU A 245 -31.40 32.68 30.05
CA GLU A 245 -32.76 33.03 30.52
C GLU A 245 -33.76 32.71 29.38
#